data_36360cd7f0b1fc857966b8006b71e478
#
_entry.id   36360cd7f0b1fc857966b8006b71e478
#
_cell.length_a   1.000
_cell.length_b   1.000
_cell.length_c   1.000
_cell.angle_alpha   90.00
_cell.angle_beta   90.00
_cell.angle_gamma   90.00
#
_symmetry.space_group_name_H-M   'P 1'
#
loop_
_entity.id
_entity.type
_entity.pdbx_description
1 polymer ?
#
loop_
_entity_poly.entity_id
_entity_poly.type
_entity_poly.pdbx_seq_one_letter_code
_entity_poly.pdbx_strand_id
1 'polypeptide(L)'
;MASTSQGSTSHRALNQALKTRAFAPVYYFHGDDDYQKDEAVRLVVDAAVDPATRDFNLEVRRASGMDAEGLESLLGTPPMLAERRVVVLRDPGALKKDARQRLDRYLARPAADTVLVLVAPGGAKADRPLLQAAGGTAFEFAPLSEDRVARWIAHHVNATLGATITPAAAELLQSAVGNDLQQLAAELDKLASYAAGAPGDAGVAPGAAGVIDEDAVTAVVGVRRGETLGDLLDAVGRRDARTAVALVPHVLDLPKSSAVTVVMALATQTLAIAWGQARRARGVSTAALGGFGGPDSFMTLLKEQSSSYVGRPWGEAVRAWTAAVDQWSPDALDRALALLLDADVALKETKLSSEEQLLGTLVLSLCALPRAGQRAA
;
A
#
# COMPACT_ATOMS: atom_id res chain seq x y z
N MET A 1 -21.19 1.64 9.61
CA MET A 1 -21.16 3.11 9.50
C MET A 1 -20.42 3.84 10.64
N ALA A 2 -19.83 3.16 11.61
CA ALA A 2 -19.13 3.79 12.76
C ALA A 2 -17.61 3.92 12.60
N SER A 3 -16.98 3.22 11.66
CA SER A 3 -15.51 3.15 11.52
C SER A 3 -14.88 4.38 10.85
N THR A 4 -15.57 5.05 9.93
CA THR A 4 -15.02 6.18 9.17
C THR A 4 -14.91 7.49 9.95
N SER A 5 -15.68 7.64 11.04
CA SER A 5 -15.66 8.86 11.87
C SER A 5 -14.57 8.85 12.94
N GLN A 6 -14.16 7.68 13.43
CA GLN A 6 -13.13 7.55 14.45
C GLN A 6 -11.71 7.86 13.92
N GLY A 7 -11.35 7.41 12.72
CA GLY A 7 -10.04 7.71 12.13
C GLY A 7 -9.78 9.21 11.94
N SER A 8 -10.79 9.97 11.50
CA SER A 8 -10.68 11.43 11.32
C SER A 8 -10.52 12.19 12.65
N THR A 9 -11.14 11.72 13.72
CA THR A 9 -11.07 12.35 15.05
C THR A 9 -9.73 12.03 15.73
N SER A 10 -9.25 10.79 15.60
CA SER A 10 -7.97 10.33 16.14
C SER A 10 -6.79 11.12 15.55
N HIS A 11 -6.70 11.25 14.23
CA HIS A 11 -5.63 12.03 13.59
C HIS A 11 -5.64 13.51 14.01
N ARG A 12 -6.81 14.09 14.30
CA ARG A 12 -6.88 15.46 14.85
C ARG A 12 -6.28 15.55 16.24
N ALA A 13 -6.51 14.56 17.11
CA ALA A 13 -5.94 14.54 18.45
C ALA A 13 -4.40 14.45 18.41
N LEU A 14 -3.83 13.62 17.53
CA LEU A 14 -2.40 13.55 17.32
C LEU A 14 -1.84 14.90 16.82
N ASN A 15 -2.44 15.47 15.78
CA ASN A 15 -2.04 16.77 15.25
C ASN A 15 -2.14 17.90 16.30
N GLN A 16 -3.13 17.84 17.19
CA GLN A 16 -3.25 18.79 18.28
C GLN A 16 -2.12 18.60 19.29
N ALA A 17 -1.82 17.38 19.70
CA ALA A 17 -0.71 17.08 20.61
C ALA A 17 0.64 17.55 20.04
N LEU A 18 0.89 17.34 18.76
CA LEU A 18 2.08 17.83 18.05
C LEU A 18 2.19 19.36 18.08
N LYS A 19 1.09 20.07 17.79
CA LYS A 19 1.05 21.55 17.77
C LYS A 19 1.24 22.17 19.16
N THR A 20 0.60 21.59 20.18
CA THR A 20 0.63 22.12 21.54
C THR A 20 1.79 21.60 22.37
N ARG A 21 2.54 20.61 21.88
CA ARG A 21 3.58 19.86 22.59
C ARG A 21 3.08 19.23 23.91
N ALA A 22 1.77 19.00 23.98
CA ALA A 22 1.12 18.32 25.11
C ALA A 22 0.96 16.84 24.77
N PHE A 23 1.97 16.04 25.14
CA PHE A 23 2.01 14.62 24.82
C PHE A 23 1.38 13.79 25.95
N ALA A 24 0.61 12.77 25.54
CA ALA A 24 0.20 11.71 26.45
C ALA A 24 1.39 10.79 26.77
N PRO A 25 1.40 10.14 27.93
CA PRO A 25 2.50 9.25 28.32
C PRO A 25 2.56 7.96 27.48
N VAL A 26 1.47 7.57 26.81
CA VAL A 26 1.40 6.35 26.00
C VAL A 26 0.67 6.63 24.69
N TYR A 27 1.25 6.18 23.58
CA TYR A 27 0.63 6.12 22.27
C TYR A 27 0.66 4.68 21.75
N TYR A 28 -0.39 4.25 21.05
CA TYR A 28 -0.43 2.95 20.39
C TYR A 28 -0.81 3.13 18.92
N PHE A 29 0.14 2.85 18.03
CA PHE A 29 -0.03 2.92 16.58
C PHE A 29 -0.21 1.52 16.03
N HIS A 30 -1.34 1.27 15.35
CA HIS A 30 -1.69 -0.02 14.77
C HIS A 30 -2.33 0.15 13.39
N GLY A 31 -2.59 -0.95 12.70
CA GLY A 31 -3.12 -0.94 11.32
C GLY A 31 -2.09 -1.36 10.29
N ASP A 32 -2.51 -1.46 9.04
CA ASP A 32 -1.75 -2.13 7.98
C ASP A 32 -0.77 -1.21 7.23
N ASP A 33 -0.88 0.11 7.41
CA ASP A 33 -0.01 1.07 6.74
C ASP A 33 1.21 1.42 7.61
N ASP A 34 2.31 0.70 7.38
CA ASP A 34 3.57 0.91 8.11
C ASP A 34 4.20 2.28 7.82
N TYR A 35 4.05 2.80 6.59
CA TYR A 35 4.60 4.11 6.22
C TYR A 35 3.96 5.24 7.04
N GLN A 36 2.63 5.27 7.12
CA GLN A 36 1.92 6.28 7.93
C GLN A 36 2.26 6.17 9.43
N LYS A 37 2.44 4.93 9.96
CA LYS A 37 2.88 4.73 11.35
C LYS A 37 4.27 5.29 11.58
N ASP A 38 5.20 5.04 10.67
CA ASP A 38 6.58 5.55 10.78
C ASP A 38 6.65 7.07 10.69
N GLU A 39 5.87 7.68 9.78
CA GLU A 39 5.72 9.13 9.73
C GLU A 39 5.15 9.71 11.03
N ALA A 40 4.13 9.08 11.61
CA ALA A 40 3.56 9.51 12.87
C ALA A 40 4.58 9.40 14.03
N VAL A 41 5.37 8.32 14.08
CA VAL A 41 6.47 8.15 15.04
C VAL A 41 7.48 9.27 14.87
N ARG A 42 7.92 9.56 13.64
CA ARG A 42 8.87 10.63 13.35
C ARG A 42 8.37 11.98 13.85
N LEU A 43 7.12 12.32 13.54
CA LEU A 43 6.50 13.57 13.98
C LEU A 43 6.42 13.69 15.51
N VAL A 44 6.07 12.61 16.21
CA VAL A 44 6.06 12.59 17.68
C VAL A 44 7.47 12.79 18.24
N VAL A 45 8.45 12.08 17.70
CA VAL A 45 9.86 12.19 18.12
C VAL A 45 10.39 13.61 17.91
N ASP A 46 10.20 14.16 16.71
CA ASP A 46 10.71 15.49 16.36
C ASP A 46 10.06 16.61 17.17
N ALA A 47 8.80 16.43 17.57
CA ALA A 47 8.09 17.40 18.40
C ALA A 47 8.34 17.24 19.91
N ALA A 48 8.61 16.01 20.38
CA ALA A 48 8.73 15.71 21.81
C ALA A 48 10.17 15.74 22.33
N VAL A 49 11.18 15.50 21.47
CA VAL A 49 12.60 15.42 21.86
C VAL A 49 13.34 16.66 21.39
N ASP A 50 14.13 17.26 22.28
CA ASP A 50 15.03 18.35 21.91
C ASP A 50 16.17 17.78 21.05
N PRO A 51 16.43 18.34 19.85
CA PRO A 51 17.54 17.92 18.99
C PRO A 51 18.89 17.88 19.68
N ALA A 52 19.17 18.79 20.61
CA ALA A 52 20.46 18.89 21.32
C ALA A 52 20.69 17.72 22.30
N THR A 53 19.62 17.08 22.77
CA THR A 53 19.69 15.97 23.75
C THR A 53 19.11 14.66 23.20
N ARG A 54 18.88 14.59 21.89
CA ARG A 54 18.21 13.46 21.21
C ARG A 54 18.87 12.12 21.50
N ASP A 55 20.19 12.06 21.46
CA ASP A 55 20.97 10.83 21.67
C ASP A 55 20.78 10.21 23.06
N PHE A 56 20.39 11.03 24.05
CA PHE A 56 20.13 10.57 25.42
C PHE A 56 18.66 10.33 25.70
N ASN A 57 17.76 10.96 24.93
CA ASN A 57 16.33 10.99 25.22
C ASN A 57 15.43 10.32 24.18
N LEU A 58 16.04 9.72 23.14
CA LEU A 58 15.33 8.88 22.18
C LEU A 58 15.85 7.47 22.25
N GLU A 59 14.96 6.52 22.49
CA GLU A 59 15.28 5.11 22.45
C GLU A 59 14.29 4.39 21.53
N VAL A 60 14.79 3.69 20.49
CA VAL A 60 14.00 2.89 19.58
C VAL A 60 14.42 1.44 19.69
N ARG A 61 13.49 0.58 20.10
CA ARG A 61 13.75 -0.86 20.31
C ARG A 61 12.68 -1.71 19.64
N ARG A 62 13.08 -2.92 19.25
CA ARG A 62 12.14 -3.98 18.89
C ARG A 62 11.90 -4.88 20.07
N ALA A 63 10.64 -5.27 20.29
CA ALA A 63 10.27 -6.16 21.38
C ALA A 63 10.80 -7.59 21.20
N SER A 64 11.05 -8.00 19.97
CA SER A 64 11.65 -9.31 19.65
C SER A 64 13.02 -9.47 20.33
N GLY A 65 13.13 -10.49 21.17
CA GLY A 65 14.35 -10.78 21.92
C GLY A 65 14.56 -9.95 23.20
N MET A 66 13.67 -9.03 23.53
CA MET A 66 13.74 -8.23 24.76
C MET A 66 13.25 -9.07 25.96
N ASP A 67 14.05 -9.11 27.00
CA ASP A 67 13.68 -9.73 28.28
C ASP A 67 13.00 -8.74 29.25
N ALA A 68 12.58 -9.25 30.39
CA ALA A 68 11.86 -8.44 31.37
C ALA A 68 12.73 -7.36 32.02
N GLU A 69 14.03 -7.64 32.24
CA GLU A 69 14.97 -6.70 32.85
C GLU A 69 15.32 -5.57 31.87
N GLY A 70 15.59 -5.92 30.61
CA GLY A 70 15.84 -4.96 29.54
C GLY A 70 14.67 -4.00 29.32
N LEU A 71 13.44 -4.51 29.37
CA LEU A 71 12.24 -3.69 29.25
C LEU A 71 12.06 -2.78 30.49
N GLU A 72 12.30 -3.30 31.69
CA GLU A 72 12.19 -2.52 32.92
C GLU A 72 13.24 -1.40 32.96
N SER A 73 14.48 -1.70 32.59
CA SER A 73 15.55 -0.70 32.44
C SER A 73 15.19 0.37 31.39
N LEU A 74 14.68 -0.07 30.21
CA LEU A 74 14.27 0.83 29.14
C LEU A 74 13.19 1.82 29.59
N LEU A 75 12.15 1.35 30.28
CA LEU A 75 11.01 2.16 30.71
C LEU A 75 11.27 2.91 32.02
N GLY A 76 12.22 2.45 32.83
CA GLY A 76 12.58 3.04 34.12
C GLY A 76 13.65 4.13 34.05
N THR A 77 14.32 4.29 32.90
CA THR A 77 15.36 5.32 32.74
C THR A 77 14.70 6.71 32.62
N PRO A 78 15.06 7.69 33.48
CA PRO A 78 14.52 9.04 33.39
C PRO A 78 15.13 9.84 32.22
N PRO A 79 14.51 10.97 31.80
CA PRO A 79 15.11 11.86 30.83
C PRO A 79 16.41 12.48 31.34
N MET A 80 17.34 12.73 30.43
CA MET A 80 18.64 13.33 30.73
C MET A 80 18.73 14.73 30.11
N LEU A 81 18.89 15.76 30.95
CA LEU A 81 19.00 17.17 30.54
C LEU A 81 17.80 17.64 29.67
N ALA A 82 16.63 17.05 29.84
CA ALA A 82 15.42 17.37 29.12
C ALA A 82 14.18 17.17 29.99
N GLU A 83 13.06 17.79 29.61
CA GLU A 83 11.78 17.62 30.31
C GLU A 83 11.18 16.23 30.14
N ARG A 84 11.51 15.58 29.01
CA ARG A 84 10.95 14.28 28.67
C ARG A 84 11.88 13.47 27.75
N ARG A 85 11.66 12.16 27.76
CA ARG A 85 12.24 11.24 26.78
C ARG A 85 11.16 10.55 25.96
N VAL A 86 11.54 10.02 24.82
CA VAL A 86 10.69 9.21 23.96
C VAL A 86 11.25 7.79 23.84
N VAL A 87 10.40 6.81 24.09
CA VAL A 87 10.69 5.40 23.90
C VAL A 87 9.76 4.86 22.81
N VAL A 88 10.32 4.38 21.72
CA VAL A 88 9.57 3.71 20.64
C VAL A 88 9.79 2.21 20.75
N LEU A 89 8.74 1.47 21.09
CA LEU A 89 8.78 0.01 21.13
C LEU A 89 7.99 -0.57 19.95
N ARG A 90 8.75 -1.15 19.01
CA ARG A 90 8.19 -1.80 17.83
C ARG A 90 7.84 -3.25 18.12
N ASP A 91 6.73 -3.70 17.55
CA ASP A 91 6.18 -5.06 17.67
C ASP A 91 5.99 -5.53 19.13
N PRO A 92 5.21 -4.78 19.95
CA PRO A 92 4.99 -5.14 21.35
C PRO A 92 4.33 -6.50 21.52
N GLY A 93 3.70 -7.06 20.47
CA GLY A 93 3.14 -8.41 20.45
C GLY A 93 4.18 -9.52 20.51
N ALA A 94 5.43 -9.25 20.13
CA ALA A 94 6.54 -10.22 20.18
C ALA A 94 7.20 -10.36 21.57
N LEU A 95 6.75 -9.57 22.56
CA LEU A 95 7.26 -9.71 23.93
C LEU A 95 6.93 -11.07 24.52
N LYS A 96 7.91 -11.69 25.17
CA LYS A 96 7.69 -12.90 25.99
C LYS A 96 6.79 -12.55 27.18
N LYS A 97 6.13 -13.57 27.74
CA LYS A 97 5.13 -13.43 28.80
C LYS A 97 5.60 -12.54 29.98
N ASP A 98 6.83 -12.74 30.44
CA ASP A 98 7.34 -12.00 31.62
C ASP A 98 7.59 -10.53 31.28
N ALA A 99 8.19 -10.24 30.10
CA ALA A 99 8.36 -8.89 29.63
C ALA A 99 7.00 -8.20 29.35
N ARG A 100 6.03 -8.93 28.80
CA ARG A 100 4.68 -8.42 28.61
C ARG A 100 4.01 -8.04 29.91
N GLN A 101 4.15 -8.81 30.96
CA GLN A 101 3.63 -8.47 32.28
C GLN A 101 4.27 -7.19 32.85
N ARG A 102 5.56 -6.96 32.56
CA ARG A 102 6.23 -5.71 32.95
C ARG A 102 5.66 -4.51 32.17
N LEU A 103 5.43 -4.67 30.86
CA LEU A 103 4.77 -3.64 30.05
C LEU A 103 3.37 -3.32 30.59
N ASP A 104 2.54 -4.32 30.83
CA ASP A 104 1.18 -4.15 31.33
C ASP A 104 1.17 -3.43 32.69
N ARG A 105 2.14 -3.72 33.57
CA ARG A 105 2.31 -3.02 34.85
C ARG A 105 2.71 -1.56 34.66
N TYR A 106 3.64 -1.27 33.75
CA TYR A 106 4.03 0.10 33.41
C TYR A 106 2.86 0.89 32.84
N LEU A 107 2.06 0.28 31.96
CA LEU A 107 0.90 0.93 31.33
C LEU A 107 -0.21 1.29 32.33
N ALA A 108 -0.30 0.59 33.46
CA ALA A 108 -1.23 0.94 34.53
C ALA A 108 -0.84 2.25 35.24
N ARG A 109 0.46 2.61 35.25
CA ARG A 109 0.98 3.83 35.85
C ARG A 109 2.22 4.33 35.09
N PRO A 110 2.02 4.87 33.88
CA PRO A 110 3.13 5.31 33.04
C PRO A 110 3.82 6.56 33.65
N ALA A 111 5.13 6.68 33.42
CA ALA A 111 5.89 7.84 33.84
C ALA A 111 5.45 9.09 33.05
N ALA A 112 5.27 10.21 33.76
CA ALA A 112 4.77 11.45 33.14
C ALA A 112 5.81 12.18 32.27
N ASP A 113 7.09 11.90 32.50
CA ASP A 113 8.23 12.45 31.79
C ASP A 113 8.72 11.55 30.62
N THR A 114 8.00 10.48 30.35
CA THR A 114 8.29 9.53 29.26
C THR A 114 7.11 9.45 28.31
N VAL A 115 7.37 9.59 27.00
CA VAL A 115 6.41 9.34 25.95
C VAL A 115 6.71 7.97 25.35
N LEU A 116 5.91 6.96 25.70
CA LEU A 116 6.01 5.61 25.15
C LEU A 116 5.14 5.49 23.89
N VAL A 117 5.78 5.19 22.77
CA VAL A 117 5.10 4.93 21.49
C VAL A 117 5.21 3.45 21.17
N LEU A 118 4.09 2.75 21.23
CA LEU A 118 3.96 1.34 20.88
C LEU A 118 3.53 1.23 19.43
N VAL A 119 4.27 0.48 18.60
CA VAL A 119 4.00 0.36 17.17
C VAL A 119 3.79 -1.10 16.80
N ALA A 120 2.56 -1.46 16.43
CA ALA A 120 2.25 -2.79 15.92
C ALA A 120 2.70 -2.93 14.46
N PRO A 121 3.22 -4.10 14.01
CA PRO A 121 3.53 -4.32 12.61
C PRO A 121 2.25 -4.38 11.75
N GLY A 122 2.39 -4.12 10.45
CA GLY A 122 1.31 -4.31 9.48
C GLY A 122 0.79 -5.74 9.49
N GLY A 123 -0.50 -5.95 9.25
CA GLY A 123 -1.17 -7.25 9.30
C GLY A 123 -1.43 -7.81 10.69
N ALA A 124 -0.87 -7.20 11.76
CA ALA A 124 -1.14 -7.65 13.12
C ALA A 124 -2.52 -7.18 13.60
N LYS A 125 -3.24 -8.07 14.26
CA LYS A 125 -4.49 -7.70 14.94
C LYS A 125 -4.19 -6.72 16.08
N ALA A 126 -5.02 -5.69 16.20
CA ALA A 126 -4.91 -4.72 17.28
C ALA A 126 -5.01 -5.42 18.65
N ASP A 127 -4.04 -5.14 19.51
CA ASP A 127 -3.95 -5.70 20.86
C ASP A 127 -4.93 -4.97 21.80
N ARG A 128 -5.97 -5.65 22.26
CA ARG A 128 -7.03 -5.07 23.08
C ARG A 128 -6.54 -4.44 24.37
N PRO A 129 -5.68 -5.08 25.17
CA PRO A 129 -5.05 -4.46 26.33
C PRO A 129 -4.30 -3.15 26.01
N LEU A 130 -3.55 -3.10 24.89
CA LEU A 130 -2.85 -1.88 24.49
C LEU A 130 -3.81 -0.78 24.04
N LEU A 131 -4.89 -1.14 23.33
CA LEU A 131 -5.97 -0.20 22.98
C LEU A 131 -6.60 0.43 24.23
N GLN A 132 -6.86 -0.38 25.25
CA GLN A 132 -7.43 0.10 26.50
C GLN A 132 -6.46 1.00 27.28
N ALA A 133 -5.19 0.61 27.35
CA ALA A 133 -4.16 1.38 28.05
C ALA A 133 -3.87 2.74 27.38
N ALA A 134 -3.81 2.78 26.06
CA ALA A 134 -3.62 4.01 25.30
C ALA A 134 -4.91 4.86 25.23
N GLY A 135 -6.09 4.23 25.30
CA GLY A 135 -7.37 4.96 25.29
C GLY A 135 -7.50 5.88 24.07
N GLY A 136 -7.68 7.19 24.31
CA GLY A 136 -7.82 8.20 23.24
C GLY A 136 -6.55 8.45 22.39
N THR A 137 -5.41 7.85 22.74
CA THR A 137 -4.13 7.94 22.01
C THR A 137 -3.75 6.64 21.31
N ALA A 138 -4.71 5.73 21.10
CA ALA A 138 -4.61 4.64 20.15
C ALA A 138 -5.07 5.11 18.76
N PHE A 139 -4.19 4.94 17.75
CA PHE A 139 -4.43 5.42 16.40
C PHE A 139 -4.34 4.26 15.39
N GLU A 140 -5.37 4.14 14.56
CA GLU A 140 -5.41 3.16 13.48
C GLU A 140 -4.94 3.82 12.18
N PHE A 141 -3.96 3.20 11.53
CA PHE A 141 -3.41 3.58 10.25
C PHE A 141 -3.78 2.54 9.20
N ALA A 142 -4.97 2.69 8.63
CA ALA A 142 -5.42 1.87 7.51
C ALA A 142 -4.85 2.39 6.19
N PRO A 143 -4.64 1.50 5.19
CA PRO A 143 -4.23 1.91 3.84
C PRO A 143 -5.15 3.00 3.28
N LEU A 144 -4.57 3.95 2.57
CA LEU A 144 -5.34 5.03 1.97
C LEU A 144 -6.18 4.51 0.80
N SER A 145 -7.39 5.08 0.64
CA SER A 145 -8.15 4.91 -0.60
C SER A 145 -7.46 5.64 -1.75
N GLU A 146 -7.75 5.24 -2.99
CA GLU A 146 -7.18 5.84 -4.21
C GLU A 146 -7.20 7.36 -4.22
N ASP A 147 -8.39 7.94 -4.01
CA ASP A 147 -8.55 9.41 -3.97
C ASP A 147 -7.70 10.07 -2.87
N ARG A 148 -7.40 9.34 -1.80
CA ARG A 148 -6.54 9.83 -0.73
C ARG A 148 -5.08 9.68 -1.07
N VAL A 149 -4.68 8.63 -1.80
CA VAL A 149 -3.32 8.45 -2.31
C VAL A 149 -2.98 9.57 -3.28
N ALA A 150 -3.86 9.90 -4.24
CA ALA A 150 -3.63 11.02 -5.17
C ALA A 150 -3.39 12.35 -4.45
N ARG A 151 -4.20 12.64 -3.41
CA ARG A 151 -4.01 13.83 -2.57
C ARG A 151 -2.74 13.77 -1.74
N TRP A 152 -2.39 12.58 -1.24
CA TRP A 152 -1.15 12.38 -0.49
C TRP A 152 0.08 12.62 -1.37
N ILE A 153 0.11 12.11 -2.62
CA ILE A 153 1.17 12.37 -3.60
C ILE A 153 1.41 13.87 -3.75
N ALA A 154 0.37 14.63 -4.06
CA ALA A 154 0.47 16.07 -4.25
C ALA A 154 0.95 16.80 -2.97
N HIS A 155 0.45 16.39 -1.81
CA HIS A 155 0.86 16.95 -0.53
C HIS A 155 2.31 16.61 -0.19
N HIS A 156 2.71 15.35 -0.38
CA HIS A 156 4.07 14.87 -0.07
C HIS A 156 5.12 15.58 -0.93
N VAL A 157 4.86 15.70 -2.23
CA VAL A 157 5.75 16.44 -3.16
C VAL A 157 5.91 17.89 -2.73
N ASN A 158 4.82 18.56 -2.39
CA ASN A 158 4.85 19.97 -2.00
C ASN A 158 5.46 20.19 -0.60
N ALA A 159 4.95 19.49 0.40
CA ALA A 159 5.29 19.74 1.81
C ALA A 159 6.63 19.12 2.24
N THR A 160 7.02 18.00 1.63
CA THR A 160 8.23 17.25 2.04
C THR A 160 9.38 17.47 1.06
N LEU A 161 9.11 17.46 -0.26
CA LEU A 161 10.14 17.55 -1.28
C LEU A 161 10.34 18.96 -1.84
N GLY A 162 9.47 19.91 -1.51
CA GLY A 162 9.54 21.28 -1.98
C GLY A 162 9.40 21.42 -3.50
N ALA A 163 8.78 20.44 -4.16
CA ALA A 163 8.53 20.39 -5.59
C ALA A 163 7.02 20.48 -5.89
N THR A 164 6.66 20.45 -7.18
CA THR A 164 5.28 20.31 -7.62
C THR A 164 5.14 19.12 -8.56
N ILE A 165 3.95 18.53 -8.63
CA ILE A 165 3.65 17.44 -9.54
C ILE A 165 2.39 17.76 -10.33
N THR A 166 2.38 17.46 -11.66
CA THR A 166 1.17 17.61 -12.46
C THR A 166 0.16 16.51 -12.12
N PRO A 167 -1.16 16.78 -12.24
CA PRO A 167 -2.17 15.74 -12.01
C PRO A 167 -1.95 14.49 -12.87
N ALA A 168 -1.57 14.70 -14.13
CA ALA A 168 -1.31 13.62 -15.08
C ALA A 168 -0.11 12.75 -14.68
N ALA A 169 0.98 13.37 -14.18
CA ALA A 169 2.14 12.65 -13.66
C ALA A 169 1.81 11.88 -12.38
N ALA A 170 0.99 12.46 -11.48
CA ALA A 170 0.55 11.79 -10.26
C ALA A 170 -0.31 10.55 -10.57
N GLU A 171 -1.24 10.64 -11.53
CA GLU A 171 -2.05 9.52 -12.00
C GLU A 171 -1.17 8.44 -12.63
N LEU A 172 -0.22 8.81 -13.50
CA LEU A 172 0.70 7.88 -14.15
C LEU A 172 1.55 7.16 -13.11
N LEU A 173 2.13 7.88 -12.15
CA LEU A 173 2.92 7.31 -11.08
C LEU A 173 2.09 6.34 -10.22
N GLN A 174 0.89 6.74 -9.82
CA GLN A 174 -0.01 5.89 -9.03
C GLN A 174 -0.41 4.62 -9.78
N SER A 175 -0.70 4.73 -11.09
CA SER A 175 -1.05 3.55 -11.90
C SER A 175 0.13 2.58 -12.07
N ALA A 176 1.36 3.09 -12.08
CA ALA A 176 2.58 2.32 -12.23
C ALA A 176 3.04 1.62 -10.94
N VAL A 177 3.00 2.37 -9.83
CA VAL A 177 3.54 1.93 -8.52
C VAL A 177 2.45 1.34 -7.64
N GLY A 178 1.19 1.73 -7.85
CA GLY A 178 0.05 1.37 -7.00
C GLY A 178 -0.12 2.31 -5.81
N ASN A 179 -0.73 1.78 -4.73
CA ASN A 179 -1.12 2.58 -3.57
C ASN A 179 -0.20 2.40 -2.35
N ASP A 180 0.96 1.75 -2.52
CA ASP A 180 1.95 1.59 -1.47
C ASP A 180 2.69 2.90 -1.24
N LEU A 181 2.42 3.57 -0.11
CA LEU A 181 2.98 4.89 0.19
C LEU A 181 4.50 4.87 0.33
N GLN A 182 5.09 3.78 0.81
CA GLN A 182 6.54 3.66 0.95
C GLN A 182 7.22 3.62 -0.42
N GLN A 183 6.63 2.89 -1.37
CA GLN A 183 7.12 2.84 -2.74
C GLN A 183 6.92 4.19 -3.44
N LEU A 184 5.73 4.77 -3.32
CA LEU A 184 5.44 6.08 -3.88
C LEU A 184 6.40 7.14 -3.34
N ALA A 185 6.69 7.17 -2.04
CA ALA A 185 7.66 8.10 -1.47
C ALA A 185 9.05 7.92 -2.09
N ALA A 186 9.54 6.68 -2.21
CA ALA A 186 10.85 6.41 -2.79
C ALA A 186 10.95 6.82 -4.27
N GLU A 187 9.88 6.62 -5.06
CA GLU A 187 9.85 7.08 -6.44
C GLU A 187 9.74 8.62 -6.53
N LEU A 188 8.95 9.25 -5.66
CA LEU A 188 8.83 10.70 -5.59
C LEU A 188 10.14 11.39 -5.20
N ASP A 189 10.94 10.81 -4.30
CA ASP A 189 12.27 11.30 -3.95
C ASP A 189 13.20 11.33 -5.17
N LYS A 190 13.19 10.26 -5.98
CA LYS A 190 13.96 10.19 -7.24
C LYS A 190 13.48 11.22 -8.26
N LEU A 191 12.15 11.32 -8.42
CA LEU A 191 11.53 12.25 -9.34
C LEU A 191 11.80 13.72 -8.96
N ALA A 192 11.73 14.05 -7.67
CA ALA A 192 12.06 15.39 -7.20
C ALA A 192 13.52 15.73 -7.43
N SER A 193 14.43 14.77 -7.19
CA SER A 193 15.85 14.93 -7.48
C SER A 193 16.12 15.12 -8.97
N TYR A 194 15.42 14.38 -9.83
CA TYR A 194 15.51 14.53 -11.29
C TYR A 194 14.98 15.89 -11.77
N ALA A 195 13.81 16.31 -11.26
CA ALA A 195 13.16 17.57 -11.63
C ALA A 195 13.93 18.80 -11.11
N ALA A 196 14.72 18.67 -10.05
CA ALA A 196 15.60 19.73 -9.56
C ALA A 196 16.82 19.97 -10.48
N GLY A 197 17.05 19.08 -11.45
CA GLY A 197 18.18 19.15 -12.38
C GLY A 197 19.49 18.61 -11.79
N ALA A 198 20.37 18.09 -12.65
CA ALA A 198 21.75 17.78 -12.23
C ALA A 198 22.50 19.08 -11.94
N PRO A 199 23.43 19.09 -10.94
CA PRO A 199 24.29 20.24 -10.71
C PRO A 199 25.09 20.55 -11.98
N GLY A 200 24.72 21.61 -12.71
CA GLY A 200 25.36 22.01 -13.97
C GLY A 200 24.44 22.23 -15.17
N ASP A 201 23.17 21.88 -15.09
CA ASP A 201 22.22 22.22 -16.15
C ASP A 201 21.98 23.73 -16.19
N ALA A 202 22.44 24.35 -17.28
CA ALA A 202 22.34 25.78 -17.51
C ALA A 202 20.87 26.15 -17.77
N GLY A 203 20.15 26.54 -16.73
CA GLY A 203 18.79 27.02 -16.85
C GLY A 203 17.91 26.87 -15.59
N VAL A 204 18.28 26.02 -14.65
CA VAL A 204 17.55 25.86 -13.39
C VAL A 204 18.30 26.65 -12.30
N ALA A 205 17.65 27.68 -11.76
CA ALA A 205 18.22 28.42 -10.63
C ALA A 205 18.38 27.46 -9.43
N PRO A 206 19.51 27.51 -8.69
CA PRO A 206 19.67 26.71 -7.47
C PRO A 206 18.53 27.00 -6.50
N GLY A 207 17.73 25.97 -6.16
CA GLY A 207 16.57 26.10 -5.29
C GLY A 207 15.25 26.39 -5.99
N ALA A 208 15.15 26.35 -7.32
CA ALA A 208 13.88 26.37 -8.03
C ALA A 208 13.12 25.07 -7.73
N ALA A 209 11.86 25.20 -7.28
CA ALA A 209 10.98 24.05 -7.08
C ALA A 209 10.81 23.30 -8.41
N GLY A 210 11.33 22.07 -8.50
CA GLY A 210 11.19 21.25 -9.70
C GLY A 210 9.72 20.91 -9.96
N VAL A 211 9.34 20.84 -11.25
CA VAL A 211 8.03 20.37 -11.66
C VAL A 211 8.17 18.93 -12.15
N ILE A 212 7.50 18.01 -11.47
CA ILE A 212 7.41 16.62 -11.89
C ILE A 212 6.25 16.50 -12.89
N ASP A 213 6.58 16.27 -14.14
CA ASP A 213 5.64 16.03 -15.23
C ASP A 213 5.67 14.57 -15.69
N GLU A 214 4.88 14.24 -16.72
CA GLU A 214 4.82 12.88 -17.26
C GLU A 214 6.14 12.44 -17.92
N ASP A 215 6.90 13.39 -18.48
CA ASP A 215 8.20 13.08 -19.08
C ASP A 215 9.22 12.71 -18.01
N ALA A 216 9.20 13.38 -16.85
CA ALA A 216 10.01 13.02 -15.69
C ALA A 216 9.65 11.62 -15.17
N VAL A 217 8.36 11.31 -15.04
CA VAL A 217 7.90 9.96 -14.63
C VAL A 217 8.36 8.90 -15.64
N THR A 218 8.24 9.18 -16.93
CA THR A 218 8.70 8.29 -17.99
C THR A 218 10.22 8.05 -17.94
N ALA A 219 10.99 9.11 -17.70
CA ALA A 219 12.46 9.04 -17.67
C ALA A 219 13.00 8.29 -16.44
N VAL A 220 12.37 8.48 -15.27
CA VAL A 220 12.88 7.96 -13.99
C VAL A 220 12.27 6.61 -13.63
N VAL A 221 10.95 6.47 -13.77
CA VAL A 221 10.20 5.25 -13.39
C VAL A 221 10.12 4.27 -14.56
N GLY A 222 10.37 4.73 -15.78
CA GLY A 222 10.36 3.90 -16.99
C GLY A 222 8.96 3.53 -17.48
N VAL A 223 7.92 4.26 -17.02
CA VAL A 223 6.52 3.97 -17.33
C VAL A 223 5.94 5.01 -18.27
N ARG A 224 5.19 4.54 -19.25
CA ARG A 224 4.41 5.39 -20.17
C ARG A 224 2.92 5.06 -20.03
N ARG A 225 2.07 6.03 -20.34
CA ARG A 225 0.64 5.78 -20.47
C ARG A 225 0.40 4.68 -21.51
N GLY A 226 -0.43 3.71 -21.16
CA GLY A 226 -0.72 2.58 -22.02
C GLY A 226 0.25 1.40 -21.85
N GLU A 227 1.26 1.49 -20.96
CA GLU A 227 2.27 0.44 -20.73
C GLU A 227 2.25 -0.07 -19.28
N THR A 228 1.13 0.08 -18.57
CA THR A 228 0.97 -0.35 -17.19
C THR A 228 0.48 -1.79 -17.07
N LEU A 229 0.60 -2.40 -15.89
CA LEU A 229 -0.03 -3.70 -15.59
C LEU A 229 -1.55 -3.64 -15.81
N GLY A 230 -2.20 -2.52 -15.48
CA GLY A 230 -3.62 -2.29 -15.76
C GLY A 230 -3.97 -2.39 -17.23
N ASP A 231 -3.12 -1.82 -18.11
CA ASP A 231 -3.31 -1.88 -19.56
C ASP A 231 -3.16 -3.31 -20.09
N LEU A 232 -2.20 -4.08 -19.58
CA LEU A 232 -2.05 -5.50 -19.90
C LEU A 232 -3.29 -6.30 -19.47
N LEU A 233 -3.79 -6.08 -18.26
CA LEU A 233 -5.00 -6.75 -17.77
C LEU A 233 -6.22 -6.41 -18.63
N ASP A 234 -6.34 -5.17 -19.09
CA ASP A 234 -7.41 -4.71 -19.98
C ASP A 234 -7.31 -5.34 -21.36
N ALA A 235 -6.10 -5.40 -21.92
CA ALA A 235 -5.87 -6.04 -23.21
C ALA A 235 -6.25 -7.52 -23.17
N VAL A 236 -5.86 -8.25 -22.11
CA VAL A 236 -6.26 -9.65 -21.91
C VAL A 236 -7.78 -9.76 -21.70
N GLY A 237 -8.38 -8.89 -20.89
CA GLY A 237 -9.83 -8.85 -20.64
C GLY A 237 -10.65 -8.68 -21.93
N ARG A 238 -10.18 -7.81 -22.85
CA ARG A 238 -10.75 -7.58 -24.18
C ARG A 238 -10.33 -8.60 -25.22
N ARG A 239 -9.38 -9.51 -24.87
CA ARG A 239 -8.79 -10.51 -25.78
C ARG A 239 -8.08 -9.88 -26.98
N ASP A 240 -7.38 -8.79 -26.74
CA ASP A 240 -6.49 -8.16 -27.70
C ASP A 240 -5.08 -8.73 -27.54
N ALA A 241 -4.85 -9.86 -28.22
CA ALA A 241 -3.60 -10.59 -28.12
C ALA A 241 -2.39 -9.76 -28.57
N ARG A 242 -2.57 -8.90 -29.59
CA ARG A 242 -1.48 -8.09 -30.14
C ARG A 242 -0.98 -7.08 -29.12
N THR A 243 -1.90 -6.31 -28.55
CA THR A 243 -1.58 -5.32 -27.51
C THR A 243 -1.07 -6.01 -26.25
N ALA A 244 -1.72 -7.09 -25.82
CA ALA A 244 -1.34 -7.79 -24.60
C ALA A 244 0.08 -8.35 -24.66
N VAL A 245 0.50 -8.99 -25.77
CA VAL A 245 1.87 -9.50 -25.92
C VAL A 245 2.90 -8.39 -25.98
N ALA A 246 2.60 -7.29 -26.69
CA ALA A 246 3.51 -6.15 -26.77
C ALA A 246 3.76 -5.50 -25.41
N LEU A 247 2.80 -5.58 -24.46
CA LEU A 247 2.92 -5.00 -23.12
C LEU A 247 3.74 -5.87 -22.14
N VAL A 248 3.92 -7.17 -22.40
CA VAL A 248 4.61 -8.08 -21.47
C VAL A 248 6.01 -7.59 -21.08
N PRO A 249 6.94 -7.24 -22.00
CA PRO A 249 8.26 -6.77 -21.61
C PRO A 249 8.18 -5.47 -20.77
N HIS A 250 7.35 -4.49 -21.20
CA HIS A 250 7.21 -3.22 -20.50
C HIS A 250 6.70 -3.40 -19.06
N VAL A 251 5.73 -4.31 -18.87
CA VAL A 251 5.18 -4.60 -17.54
C VAL A 251 6.20 -5.31 -16.65
N LEU A 252 7.07 -6.16 -17.19
CA LEU A 252 8.14 -6.81 -16.42
C LEU A 252 9.22 -5.83 -15.97
N ASP A 253 9.45 -4.77 -16.75
CA ASP A 253 10.42 -3.71 -16.40
C ASP A 253 9.91 -2.72 -15.33
N LEU A 254 8.61 -2.78 -14.97
CA LEU A 254 8.05 -1.92 -13.93
C LEU A 254 8.64 -2.21 -12.54
N PRO A 255 8.78 -1.21 -11.66
CA PRO A 255 9.25 -1.40 -10.30
C PRO A 255 8.45 -2.48 -9.55
N LYS A 256 9.16 -3.44 -8.95
CA LYS A 256 8.58 -4.58 -8.21
C LYS A 256 7.62 -5.46 -9.02
N SER A 257 7.61 -5.36 -10.33
CA SER A 257 6.92 -6.29 -11.20
C SER A 257 7.71 -7.59 -11.30
N SER A 258 7.01 -8.68 -11.46
CA SER A 258 7.55 -10.01 -11.74
C SER A 258 6.50 -10.84 -12.44
N ALA A 259 6.92 -11.92 -13.10
CA ALA A 259 5.97 -12.83 -13.73
C ALA A 259 4.94 -13.38 -12.73
N VAL A 260 5.35 -13.64 -11.48
CA VAL A 260 4.44 -14.06 -10.42
C VAL A 260 3.37 -13.00 -10.13
N THR A 261 3.75 -11.73 -10.02
CA THR A 261 2.82 -10.62 -9.81
C THR A 261 1.81 -10.51 -10.96
N VAL A 262 2.27 -10.64 -12.20
CA VAL A 262 1.41 -10.59 -13.40
C VAL A 262 0.43 -11.76 -13.42
N VAL A 263 0.89 -12.99 -13.18
CA VAL A 263 0.03 -14.18 -13.12
C VAL A 263 -1.02 -14.06 -12.01
N MET A 264 -0.65 -13.57 -10.83
CA MET A 264 -1.57 -13.37 -9.72
C MET A 264 -2.63 -12.28 -10.02
N ALA A 265 -2.26 -11.20 -10.70
CA ALA A 265 -3.20 -10.17 -11.11
C ALA A 265 -4.17 -10.69 -12.19
N LEU A 266 -3.68 -11.45 -13.17
CA LEU A 266 -4.52 -12.13 -14.20
C LEU A 266 -5.46 -13.16 -13.55
N ALA A 267 -4.99 -13.92 -12.57
CA ALA A 267 -5.81 -14.89 -11.85
C ALA A 267 -6.92 -14.18 -11.06
N THR A 268 -6.60 -13.10 -10.34
CA THR A 268 -7.58 -12.28 -9.63
C THR A 268 -8.64 -11.71 -10.57
N GLN A 269 -8.23 -11.17 -11.71
CA GLN A 269 -9.15 -10.68 -12.74
C GLN A 269 -10.06 -11.79 -13.26
N THR A 270 -9.48 -12.96 -13.59
CA THR A 270 -10.24 -14.11 -14.11
C THR A 270 -11.27 -14.61 -13.10
N LEU A 271 -10.89 -14.73 -11.82
CA LEU A 271 -11.79 -15.10 -10.74
C LEU A 271 -12.91 -14.07 -10.52
N ALA A 272 -12.60 -12.78 -10.59
CA ALA A 272 -13.60 -11.72 -10.48
C ALA A 272 -14.62 -11.79 -11.64
N ILE A 273 -14.15 -11.99 -12.88
CA ILE A 273 -15.02 -12.13 -14.04
C ILE A 273 -15.90 -13.40 -13.90
N ALA A 274 -15.34 -14.52 -13.43
CA ALA A 274 -16.09 -15.77 -13.18
C ALA A 274 -17.17 -15.58 -12.10
N TRP A 275 -16.84 -14.87 -11.01
CA TRP A 275 -17.81 -14.51 -9.99
C TRP A 275 -18.93 -13.62 -10.57
N GLY A 276 -18.59 -12.62 -11.37
CA GLY A 276 -19.57 -11.78 -12.08
C GLY A 276 -20.48 -12.58 -12.99
N GLN A 277 -19.94 -13.51 -13.76
CA GLN A 277 -20.72 -14.44 -14.61
C GLN A 277 -21.69 -15.28 -13.77
N ALA A 278 -21.26 -15.84 -12.65
CA ALA A 278 -22.12 -16.60 -11.76
C ALA A 278 -23.26 -15.76 -11.18
N ARG A 279 -23.04 -14.46 -10.91
CA ARG A 279 -24.08 -13.52 -10.48
C ARG A 279 -25.05 -13.18 -11.63
N ARG A 280 -24.51 -12.99 -12.84
CA ARG A 280 -25.34 -12.78 -14.07
C ARG A 280 -26.27 -13.96 -14.30
N ALA A 281 -25.76 -15.19 -14.18
CA ALA A 281 -26.60 -16.39 -14.31
C ALA A 281 -27.76 -16.47 -13.30
N ARG A 282 -27.64 -15.76 -12.16
CA ARG A 282 -28.71 -15.62 -11.15
C ARG A 282 -29.59 -14.38 -11.36
N GLY A 283 -29.47 -13.69 -12.50
CA GLY A 283 -30.30 -12.54 -12.85
C GLY A 283 -29.77 -11.17 -12.36
N VAL A 284 -28.57 -11.09 -11.79
CA VAL A 284 -27.98 -9.81 -11.40
C VAL A 284 -27.62 -8.99 -12.64
N SER A 285 -27.98 -7.73 -12.69
CA SER A 285 -27.69 -6.85 -13.82
C SER A 285 -26.21 -6.43 -13.83
N THR A 286 -25.67 -6.13 -15.02
CA THR A 286 -24.29 -5.60 -15.16
C THR A 286 -24.12 -4.28 -14.39
N ALA A 287 -25.14 -3.44 -14.35
CA ALA A 287 -25.12 -2.20 -13.57
C ALA A 287 -24.98 -2.46 -12.06
N ALA A 288 -25.60 -3.52 -11.53
CA ALA A 288 -25.46 -3.89 -10.12
C ALA A 288 -24.05 -4.41 -9.81
N LEU A 289 -23.42 -5.17 -10.73
CA LEU A 289 -22.03 -5.62 -10.59
C LEU A 289 -21.04 -4.45 -10.54
N GLY A 290 -21.22 -3.42 -11.37
CA GLY A 290 -20.39 -2.22 -11.43
C GLY A 290 -20.69 -1.16 -10.36
N GLY A 291 -21.76 -1.35 -9.56
CA GLY A 291 -22.17 -0.40 -8.53
C GLY A 291 -21.21 -0.31 -7.34
N PHE A 292 -21.22 0.84 -6.65
CA PHE A 292 -20.36 1.07 -5.47
C PHE A 292 -20.91 0.45 -4.17
N GLY A 293 -22.13 -0.09 -4.16
CA GLY A 293 -22.77 -0.68 -3.00
C GLY A 293 -23.76 -1.78 -3.40
N GLY A 294 -24.01 -2.70 -2.48
CA GLY A 294 -24.87 -3.85 -2.69
C GLY A 294 -24.10 -5.17 -2.61
N PRO A 295 -24.77 -6.26 -2.21
CA PRO A 295 -24.12 -7.56 -1.97
C PRO A 295 -23.56 -8.21 -3.24
N ASP A 296 -24.04 -7.78 -4.41
CA ASP A 296 -23.67 -8.32 -5.71
C ASP A 296 -22.72 -7.40 -6.51
N SER A 297 -22.07 -6.43 -5.87
CA SER A 297 -21.13 -5.54 -6.55
C SER A 297 -19.68 -6.04 -6.43
N PHE A 298 -18.86 -5.81 -7.46
CA PHE A 298 -17.43 -6.08 -7.42
C PHE A 298 -16.70 -5.28 -6.32
N MET A 299 -17.18 -4.08 -6.02
CA MET A 299 -16.62 -3.27 -4.94
C MET A 299 -16.81 -3.94 -3.57
N THR A 300 -17.95 -4.59 -3.34
CA THR A 300 -18.19 -5.36 -2.11
C THR A 300 -17.32 -6.60 -2.07
N LEU A 301 -17.19 -7.33 -3.19
CA LEU A 301 -16.28 -8.46 -3.30
C LEU A 301 -14.84 -8.07 -2.94
N LEU A 302 -14.33 -6.96 -3.47
CA LEU A 302 -12.99 -6.48 -3.15
C LEU A 302 -12.81 -6.13 -1.67
N LYS A 303 -13.80 -5.49 -1.05
CA LYS A 303 -13.78 -5.16 0.39
C LYS A 303 -13.78 -6.40 1.28
N GLU A 304 -14.51 -7.43 0.91
CA GLU A 304 -14.59 -8.68 1.67
C GLU A 304 -13.34 -9.55 1.53
N GLN A 305 -12.73 -9.55 0.35
CA GLN A 305 -11.58 -10.41 0.05
C GLN A 305 -10.23 -9.74 0.29
N SER A 306 -10.18 -8.44 0.54
CA SER A 306 -8.93 -7.67 0.79
C SER A 306 -7.82 -7.99 -0.23
N SER A 307 -8.20 -8.12 -1.52
CA SER A 307 -7.27 -8.57 -2.56
C SER A 307 -6.16 -7.56 -2.82
N SER A 308 -4.92 -7.97 -2.62
CA SER A 308 -3.71 -7.18 -2.92
C SER A 308 -3.20 -7.35 -4.36
N TYR A 309 -3.73 -8.34 -5.11
CA TYR A 309 -3.26 -8.68 -6.45
C TYR A 309 -4.15 -8.14 -7.58
N VAL A 310 -4.87 -7.07 -7.35
CA VAL A 310 -5.77 -6.48 -8.37
C VAL A 310 -4.99 -5.87 -9.53
N GLY A 311 -3.74 -5.45 -9.29
CA GLY A 311 -2.83 -4.91 -10.33
C GLY A 311 -3.19 -3.52 -10.83
N ARG A 312 -4.20 -2.89 -10.23
CA ARG A 312 -4.67 -1.52 -10.55
C ARG A 312 -5.61 -1.02 -9.46
N PRO A 313 -5.95 0.28 -9.49
CA PRO A 313 -6.97 0.88 -8.65
C PRO A 313 -8.32 0.14 -8.71
N TRP A 314 -9.00 -0.02 -7.55
CA TRP A 314 -10.23 -0.81 -7.48
C TRP A 314 -11.35 -0.27 -8.38
N GLY A 315 -11.50 1.06 -8.49
CA GLY A 315 -12.52 1.67 -9.34
C GLY A 315 -12.31 1.33 -10.82
N GLU A 316 -11.06 1.30 -11.27
CA GLU A 316 -10.70 0.87 -12.63
C GLU A 316 -10.91 -0.62 -12.83
N ALA A 317 -10.51 -1.44 -11.85
CA ALA A 317 -10.72 -2.88 -11.87
C ALA A 317 -12.22 -3.22 -12.02
N VAL A 318 -13.07 -2.59 -11.21
CA VAL A 318 -14.53 -2.78 -11.25
C VAL A 318 -15.09 -2.43 -12.62
N ARG A 319 -14.68 -1.29 -13.22
CA ARG A 319 -15.12 -0.90 -14.56
C ARG A 319 -14.69 -1.92 -15.62
N ALA A 320 -13.43 -2.35 -15.59
CA ALA A 320 -12.88 -3.32 -16.54
C ALA A 320 -13.55 -4.70 -16.42
N TRP A 321 -13.71 -5.19 -15.20
CA TRP A 321 -14.39 -6.48 -14.97
C TRP A 321 -15.83 -6.45 -15.39
N THR A 322 -16.55 -5.36 -15.09
CA THR A 322 -17.93 -5.15 -15.52
C THR A 322 -18.06 -5.20 -17.05
N ALA A 323 -17.13 -4.58 -17.78
CA ALA A 323 -17.10 -4.60 -19.24
C ALA A 323 -16.72 -5.97 -19.81
N ALA A 324 -15.92 -6.76 -19.09
CA ALA A 324 -15.42 -8.05 -19.53
C ALA A 324 -16.41 -9.22 -19.27
N VAL A 325 -17.29 -9.11 -18.26
CA VAL A 325 -18.17 -10.20 -17.83
C VAL A 325 -18.92 -10.87 -18.98
N ASP A 326 -19.50 -10.10 -19.90
CA ASP A 326 -20.31 -10.63 -20.99
C ASP A 326 -19.45 -11.15 -22.18
N GLN A 327 -18.13 -10.95 -22.15
CA GLN A 327 -17.21 -11.38 -23.23
C GLN A 327 -16.61 -12.77 -22.98
N TRP A 328 -16.69 -13.27 -21.75
CA TRP A 328 -16.10 -14.53 -21.33
C TRP A 328 -17.19 -15.58 -21.08
N SER A 329 -17.05 -16.78 -21.66
CA SER A 329 -17.92 -17.90 -21.33
C SER A 329 -17.42 -18.63 -20.08
N PRO A 330 -18.27 -19.35 -19.33
CA PRO A 330 -17.83 -20.19 -18.20
C PRO A 330 -16.73 -21.16 -18.58
N ASP A 331 -16.86 -21.87 -19.70
CA ASP A 331 -15.85 -22.83 -20.20
C ASP A 331 -14.52 -22.16 -20.53
N ALA A 332 -14.54 -20.92 -21.04
CA ALA A 332 -13.31 -20.16 -21.29
C ALA A 332 -12.65 -19.71 -20.00
N LEU A 333 -13.42 -19.36 -18.99
CA LEU A 333 -12.91 -18.98 -17.65
C LEU A 333 -12.27 -20.19 -16.94
N ASP A 334 -12.87 -21.37 -17.02
CA ASP A 334 -12.32 -22.60 -16.45
C ASP A 334 -10.97 -22.95 -17.11
N ARG A 335 -10.89 -22.84 -18.44
CA ARG A 335 -9.62 -23.04 -19.18
C ARG A 335 -8.60 -21.97 -18.86
N ALA A 336 -9.01 -20.72 -18.69
CA ALA A 336 -8.12 -19.64 -18.31
C ALA A 336 -7.50 -19.88 -16.92
N LEU A 337 -8.30 -20.34 -15.95
CA LEU A 337 -7.80 -20.69 -14.62
C LEU A 337 -6.82 -21.86 -14.65
N ALA A 338 -7.06 -22.88 -15.51
CA ALA A 338 -6.12 -23.98 -15.69
C ALA A 338 -4.78 -23.48 -16.27
N LEU A 339 -4.80 -22.64 -17.33
CA LEU A 339 -3.59 -22.04 -17.91
C LEU A 339 -2.80 -21.19 -16.90
N LEU A 340 -3.51 -20.43 -16.05
CA LEU A 340 -2.90 -19.60 -15.01
C LEU A 340 -2.26 -20.46 -13.90
N LEU A 341 -2.92 -21.58 -13.54
CA LEU A 341 -2.36 -22.52 -12.57
C LEU A 341 -1.08 -23.19 -13.11
N ASP A 342 -1.10 -23.63 -14.38
CA ASP A 342 0.07 -24.23 -15.03
C ASP A 342 1.24 -23.23 -15.08
N ALA A 343 0.96 -21.96 -15.36
CA ALA A 343 1.97 -20.91 -15.35
C ALA A 343 2.53 -20.63 -13.93
N ASP A 344 1.67 -20.61 -12.90
CA ASP A 344 2.09 -20.43 -11.51
C ASP A 344 2.98 -21.59 -11.03
N VAL A 345 2.62 -22.82 -11.38
CA VAL A 345 3.43 -24.01 -11.09
C VAL A 345 4.77 -23.93 -11.82
N ALA A 346 4.78 -23.57 -13.11
CA ALA A 346 6.01 -23.44 -13.89
C ALA A 346 6.96 -22.40 -13.30
N LEU A 347 6.44 -21.26 -12.82
CA LEU A 347 7.23 -20.21 -12.16
C LEU A 347 7.88 -20.66 -10.86
N LYS A 348 7.25 -21.60 -10.13
CA LYS A 348 7.71 -22.05 -8.80
C LYS A 348 8.61 -23.29 -8.85
N GLU A 349 8.39 -24.20 -9.80
CA GLU A 349 9.02 -25.51 -9.83
C GLU A 349 10.10 -25.66 -10.91
N THR A 350 10.07 -24.81 -11.94
CA THR A 350 10.92 -24.97 -13.12
C THR A 350 11.96 -23.85 -13.20
N LYS A 351 13.21 -24.18 -13.54
CA LYS A 351 14.18 -23.18 -13.98
C LYS A 351 13.80 -22.71 -15.38
N LEU A 352 13.10 -21.60 -15.45
CA LEU A 352 12.67 -20.99 -16.70
C LEU A 352 13.86 -20.35 -17.41
N SER A 353 13.90 -20.50 -18.73
CA SER A 353 14.86 -19.79 -19.59
C SER A 353 14.51 -18.32 -19.76
N SER A 354 13.21 -17.96 -19.70
CA SER A 354 12.70 -16.60 -19.80
C SER A 354 11.29 -16.50 -19.22
N GLU A 355 11.10 -15.62 -18.21
CA GLU A 355 9.79 -15.26 -17.67
C GLU A 355 8.93 -14.53 -18.72
N GLU A 356 9.54 -13.68 -19.54
CA GLU A 356 8.88 -12.96 -20.62
C GLU A 356 8.26 -13.93 -21.64
N GLN A 357 8.99 -14.97 -22.01
CA GLN A 357 8.52 -15.97 -22.97
C GLN A 357 7.33 -16.79 -22.41
N LEU A 358 7.38 -17.13 -21.12
CA LEU A 358 6.28 -17.82 -20.44
C LEU A 358 5.04 -16.94 -20.42
N LEU A 359 5.18 -15.67 -20.00
CA LEU A 359 4.06 -14.72 -19.94
C LEU A 359 3.50 -14.44 -21.34
N GLY A 360 4.35 -14.24 -22.35
CA GLY A 360 3.93 -14.04 -23.73
C GLY A 360 3.07 -15.21 -24.23
N THR A 361 3.50 -16.44 -23.95
CA THR A 361 2.75 -17.67 -24.31
C THR A 361 1.43 -17.76 -23.54
N LEU A 362 1.44 -17.49 -22.25
CA LEU A 362 0.24 -17.47 -21.39
C LEU A 362 -0.79 -16.46 -21.93
N VAL A 363 -0.36 -15.23 -22.15
CA VAL A 363 -1.22 -14.12 -22.60
C VAL A 363 -1.83 -14.43 -23.97
N LEU A 364 -1.04 -14.97 -24.91
CA LEU A 364 -1.54 -15.44 -26.20
C LEU A 364 -2.61 -16.52 -26.03
N SER A 365 -2.35 -17.52 -25.18
CA SER A 365 -3.27 -18.62 -24.92
C SER A 365 -4.58 -18.13 -24.29
N LEU A 366 -4.51 -17.21 -23.34
CA LEU A 366 -5.71 -16.58 -22.72
C LEU A 366 -6.54 -15.81 -23.75
N CYS A 367 -5.89 -15.03 -24.60
CA CYS A 367 -6.57 -14.27 -25.66
C CYS A 367 -7.17 -15.15 -26.75
N ALA A 368 -6.60 -16.33 -27.02
CA ALA A 368 -7.07 -17.28 -28.01
C ALA A 368 -8.29 -18.13 -27.59
N LEU A 369 -8.67 -18.12 -26.32
CA LEU A 369 -9.82 -18.88 -25.82
C LEU A 369 -11.13 -18.46 -26.53
N PRO A 370 -12.14 -19.33 -26.72
CA PRO A 370 -13.38 -19.02 -27.44
C PRO A 370 -14.16 -17.87 -26.77
N ARG A 371 -14.68 -16.94 -27.54
CA ARG A 371 -15.55 -15.86 -27.05
C ARG A 371 -16.92 -16.40 -26.67
N ALA A 372 -17.63 -15.70 -25.79
CA ALA A 372 -19.02 -16.02 -25.48
C ALA A 372 -19.84 -16.04 -26.79
N GLY A 373 -20.57 -17.14 -27.05
CA GLY A 373 -21.35 -17.33 -28.27
C GLY A 373 -20.61 -17.96 -29.46
N GLN A 374 -19.29 -18.16 -29.43
CA GLN A 374 -18.56 -18.96 -30.41
C GLN A 374 -18.46 -20.41 -29.89
N ARG A 375 -19.05 -21.37 -30.64
CA ARG A 375 -18.81 -22.79 -30.39
C ARG A 375 -17.35 -23.11 -30.80
N ALA A 376 -16.67 -23.85 -29.95
CA ALA A 376 -15.38 -24.45 -30.34
C ALA A 376 -15.60 -25.28 -31.60
N ALA A 377 -14.88 -24.92 -32.66
CA ALA A 377 -14.87 -25.70 -33.91
C ALA A 377 -14.08 -26.98 -33.71
#